data_591fcab806ea371ffbd325c766983c7a
#
_entry.id   591fcab806ea371ffbd325c766983c7a
#
_cell.length_a   1.000
_cell.length_b   1.000
_cell.length_c   1.000
_cell.angle_alpha   90.00
_cell.angle_beta   90.00
_cell.angle_gamma   90.00
#
_symmetry.space_group_name_H-M   'P 1'
#
loop_
_entity.id
_entity.type
_entity.pdbx_description
1 polymer ?
#
loop_
_entity_poly.entity_id
_entity_poly.type
_entity_poly.pdbx_seq_one_letter_code
_entity_poly.pdbx_strand_id
1 'polypeptide(L)'
;NEVPQTEIETDEYTATVAWSPGVTDKFVYNTVYTATITITPKTNYTVKGIAENGYTVSGAETVTNEADSATVTVVYSATENKNSNEFTQPLAITGWTYGETANTPTAVAKYGTIKYTYSNTADGTYTEEVPTNAGTYYVKATVEETDKYTGLESDAVEFLIGKKILTNDNITKIADQTYTGEEIKPVIEVKDGDKILVLDTDY
;
A
#
# COMPACT_ATOMS: atom_id res chain seq x y z
N ASN A 1 -20.23 -5.15 -2.87
CA ASN A 1 -20.05 -6.60 -2.86
C ASN A 1 -21.06 -7.20 -1.89
N GLU A 2 -21.81 -8.21 -2.34
CA GLU A 2 -22.84 -8.87 -1.56
C GLU A 2 -22.25 -9.98 -0.70
N VAL A 3 -22.93 -10.28 0.41
CA VAL A 3 -22.62 -11.43 1.26
C VAL A 3 -23.05 -12.70 0.53
N PRO A 4 -22.22 -13.76 0.47
CA PRO A 4 -22.59 -15.00 -0.22
C PRO A 4 -23.73 -15.68 0.49
N GLN A 5 -24.69 -16.18 -0.27
CA GLN A 5 -25.73 -17.07 0.24
C GLN A 5 -25.13 -18.47 0.41
N THR A 6 -25.34 -19.06 1.58
CA THR A 6 -24.82 -20.41 1.94
C THR A 6 -25.91 -21.44 2.14
N GLU A 7 -27.17 -21.00 2.32
CA GLU A 7 -28.32 -21.86 2.53
C GLU A 7 -29.53 -21.33 1.75
N ILE A 8 -30.33 -22.24 1.23
CA ILE A 8 -31.58 -21.95 0.54
C ILE A 8 -32.67 -22.79 1.20
N GLU A 9 -33.81 -22.20 1.49
CA GLU A 9 -34.98 -22.90 1.97
C GLU A 9 -36.21 -22.50 1.17
N THR A 10 -36.95 -23.49 0.68
CA THR A 10 -38.21 -23.35 -0.05
C THR A 10 -39.25 -24.31 0.54
N ASP A 11 -40.45 -24.31 0.02
CA ASP A 11 -41.49 -25.28 0.44
C ASP A 11 -41.18 -26.71 -0.06
N GLU A 12 -40.40 -26.85 -1.17
CA GLU A 12 -40.11 -28.11 -1.82
C GLU A 12 -38.77 -28.75 -1.39
N TYR A 13 -37.78 -27.92 -1.09
CA TYR A 13 -36.42 -28.39 -0.77
C TYR A 13 -35.68 -27.44 0.14
N THR A 14 -34.58 -27.93 0.74
CA THR A 14 -33.48 -27.13 1.29
C THR A 14 -32.25 -27.34 0.44
N ALA A 15 -31.33 -26.39 0.43
CA ALA A 15 -30.04 -26.57 -0.22
C ALA A 15 -28.92 -25.87 0.55
N THR A 16 -27.71 -26.43 0.45
CA THR A 16 -26.50 -25.76 0.89
C THR A 16 -25.71 -25.27 -0.32
N VAL A 17 -25.01 -24.15 -0.17
CA VAL A 17 -24.21 -23.54 -1.24
C VAL A 17 -22.77 -23.42 -0.76
N ALA A 18 -21.85 -24.10 -1.43
CA ALA A 18 -20.41 -23.99 -1.21
C ALA A 18 -19.78 -23.16 -2.35
N TRP A 19 -18.99 -22.17 -2.00
CA TRP A 19 -18.35 -21.25 -2.94
C TRP A 19 -16.89 -21.59 -3.16
N SER A 20 -16.43 -21.52 -4.42
CA SER A 20 -15.03 -21.65 -4.82
C SER A 20 -14.65 -20.48 -5.76
N PRO A 21 -13.62 -19.66 -5.45
CA PRO A 21 -12.89 -19.63 -4.18
C PRO A 21 -13.79 -19.43 -2.97
N GLY A 22 -13.35 -19.91 -1.78
CA GLY A 22 -14.10 -19.75 -0.53
C GLY A 22 -14.33 -18.26 -0.20
N VAL A 23 -15.52 -17.91 0.28
CA VAL A 23 -15.89 -16.55 0.65
C VAL A 23 -16.27 -16.54 2.13
N THR A 24 -15.61 -15.69 2.91
CA THR A 24 -15.84 -15.58 4.37
C THR A 24 -16.76 -14.42 4.73
N ASP A 25 -16.72 -13.33 4.00
CA ASP A 25 -17.53 -12.13 4.28
C ASP A 25 -18.24 -11.63 3.01
N LYS A 26 -17.48 -11.23 1.97
CA LYS A 26 -18.01 -10.68 0.73
C LYS A 26 -17.25 -11.22 -0.47
N PHE A 27 -17.90 -11.24 -1.62
CA PHE A 27 -17.22 -11.54 -2.89
C PHE A 27 -16.11 -10.52 -3.18
N VAL A 28 -14.98 -11.00 -3.65
CA VAL A 28 -13.82 -10.17 -4.05
C VAL A 28 -14.03 -9.66 -5.48
N TYR A 29 -13.50 -8.50 -5.82
CA TYR A 29 -13.53 -7.95 -7.18
C TYR A 29 -12.73 -8.80 -8.17
N ASN A 30 -13.08 -8.72 -9.46
CA ASN A 30 -12.40 -9.37 -10.58
C ASN A 30 -12.13 -10.87 -10.35
N THR A 31 -13.11 -11.57 -9.80
CA THR A 31 -12.98 -12.97 -9.42
C THR A 31 -14.16 -13.77 -9.98
N VAL A 32 -13.85 -14.88 -10.66
CA VAL A 32 -14.85 -15.87 -11.08
C VAL A 32 -15.19 -16.76 -9.89
N TYR A 33 -16.45 -16.90 -9.59
CA TYR A 33 -16.93 -17.78 -8.54
C TYR A 33 -17.72 -18.95 -9.09
N THR A 34 -17.50 -20.11 -8.50
CA THR A 34 -18.27 -21.33 -8.72
C THR A 34 -19.04 -21.66 -7.46
N ALA A 35 -20.36 -21.80 -7.56
CA ALA A 35 -21.20 -22.34 -6.50
C ALA A 35 -21.48 -23.81 -6.74
N THR A 36 -21.22 -24.64 -5.72
CA THR A 36 -21.72 -26.02 -5.67
C THR A 36 -22.94 -26.02 -4.77
N ILE A 37 -24.11 -26.28 -5.35
CA ILE A 37 -25.40 -26.31 -4.67
C ILE A 37 -25.78 -27.77 -4.43
N THR A 38 -25.98 -28.14 -3.17
CA THR A 38 -26.44 -29.49 -2.81
C THR A 38 -27.90 -29.40 -2.32
N ILE A 39 -28.82 -29.99 -3.08
CA ILE A 39 -30.25 -29.93 -2.86
C ILE A 39 -30.71 -31.13 -2.01
N THR A 40 -31.50 -30.87 -1.00
CA THR A 40 -32.18 -31.88 -0.18
C THR A 40 -33.67 -31.75 -0.34
N PRO A 41 -34.34 -32.57 -1.14
CA PRO A 41 -35.79 -32.54 -1.30
C PRO A 41 -36.53 -32.80 0.01
N LYS A 42 -37.59 -32.06 0.27
CA LYS A 42 -38.48 -32.28 1.40
C LYS A 42 -39.41 -33.48 1.14
N THR A 43 -40.21 -33.90 2.13
CA THR A 43 -41.18 -34.99 2.00
C THR A 43 -42.10 -34.77 0.79
N ASN A 44 -42.29 -35.77 -0.02
CA ASN A 44 -43.07 -35.81 -1.27
C ASN A 44 -42.41 -35.15 -2.49
N TYR A 45 -41.16 -34.69 -2.38
CA TYR A 45 -40.39 -34.14 -3.52
C TYR A 45 -39.20 -35.04 -3.88
N THR A 46 -38.71 -34.95 -5.09
CA THR A 46 -37.57 -35.76 -5.58
C THR A 46 -36.84 -35.00 -6.68
N VAL A 47 -35.54 -35.25 -6.82
CA VAL A 47 -34.74 -34.83 -7.99
C VAL A 47 -34.73 -35.85 -9.12
N LYS A 48 -35.33 -37.02 -8.91
CA LYS A 48 -35.42 -38.07 -9.96
C LYS A 48 -36.33 -37.57 -11.11
N GLY A 49 -35.86 -37.76 -12.33
CA GLY A 49 -36.51 -37.25 -13.54
C GLY A 49 -35.93 -35.93 -14.04
N ILE A 50 -35.01 -35.32 -13.33
CA ILE A 50 -34.28 -34.15 -13.82
C ILE A 50 -33.20 -34.60 -14.79
N ALA A 51 -33.21 -34.02 -15.97
CA ALA A 51 -32.22 -34.33 -17.03
C ALA A 51 -30.84 -33.79 -16.65
N GLU A 52 -29.81 -34.32 -17.32
CA GLU A 52 -28.47 -33.70 -17.30
C GLU A 52 -28.59 -32.23 -17.74
N ASN A 53 -27.92 -31.33 -17.00
CA ASN A 53 -27.98 -29.88 -17.18
C ASN A 53 -29.40 -29.30 -17.17
N GLY A 54 -30.32 -29.94 -16.43
CA GLY A 54 -31.73 -29.58 -16.37
C GLY A 54 -32.10 -28.48 -15.40
N TYR A 55 -31.20 -28.05 -14.53
CA TYR A 55 -31.41 -26.93 -13.62
C TYR A 55 -31.11 -25.58 -14.30
N THR A 56 -31.78 -24.55 -13.82
CA THR A 56 -31.53 -23.16 -14.23
C THR A 56 -31.27 -22.30 -12.99
N VAL A 57 -30.24 -21.45 -13.07
CA VAL A 57 -29.88 -20.49 -12.01
C VAL A 57 -29.76 -19.11 -12.64
N SER A 58 -30.50 -18.15 -12.12
CA SER A 58 -30.47 -16.78 -12.64
C SER A 58 -29.10 -16.13 -12.43
N GLY A 59 -28.59 -15.42 -13.45
CA GLY A 59 -27.33 -14.73 -13.42
C GLY A 59 -26.08 -15.62 -13.56
N ALA A 60 -26.30 -16.94 -13.75
CA ALA A 60 -25.20 -17.86 -14.02
C ALA A 60 -24.68 -17.75 -15.46
N GLU A 61 -23.39 -17.92 -15.66
CA GLU A 61 -22.77 -18.09 -16.96
C GLU A 61 -22.93 -19.52 -17.45
N THR A 62 -22.71 -20.51 -16.59
CA THR A 62 -22.97 -21.92 -16.85
C THR A 62 -23.61 -22.60 -15.64
N VAL A 63 -24.51 -23.56 -15.91
CA VAL A 63 -25.13 -24.44 -14.91
C VAL A 63 -24.97 -25.87 -15.38
N THR A 64 -24.39 -26.74 -14.56
CA THR A 64 -24.20 -28.17 -14.89
C THR A 64 -24.66 -29.07 -13.76
N ASN A 65 -25.27 -30.20 -14.13
CA ASN A 65 -25.59 -31.30 -13.21
C ASN A 65 -25.65 -32.60 -13.98
N GLU A 66 -25.34 -33.71 -13.33
CA GLU A 66 -25.65 -35.05 -13.85
C GLU A 66 -27.15 -35.32 -13.82
N ALA A 67 -27.65 -36.24 -14.63
CA ALA A 67 -29.03 -36.67 -14.55
C ALA A 67 -29.36 -37.21 -13.16
N ASP A 68 -30.56 -36.92 -12.67
CA ASP A 68 -31.04 -37.33 -11.33
C ASP A 68 -30.16 -36.87 -10.15
N SER A 69 -29.27 -35.94 -10.39
CA SER A 69 -28.36 -35.42 -9.35
C SER A 69 -29.02 -34.36 -8.47
N ALA A 70 -28.72 -34.44 -7.17
CA ALA A 70 -29.02 -33.40 -6.21
C ALA A 70 -27.90 -32.31 -6.14
N THR A 71 -26.82 -32.47 -6.87
CA THR A 71 -25.71 -31.52 -6.90
C THR A 71 -25.69 -30.74 -8.22
N VAL A 72 -25.65 -29.44 -8.12
CA VAL A 72 -25.59 -28.49 -9.23
C VAL A 72 -24.33 -27.64 -9.12
N THR A 73 -23.56 -27.56 -10.19
CA THR A 73 -22.41 -26.67 -10.30
C THR A 73 -22.79 -25.46 -11.14
N VAL A 74 -22.57 -24.27 -10.58
CA VAL A 74 -22.95 -22.98 -11.17
C VAL A 74 -21.71 -22.12 -11.27
N VAL A 75 -21.34 -21.68 -12.46
CA VAL A 75 -20.25 -20.74 -12.68
C VAL A 75 -20.83 -19.36 -12.99
N TYR A 76 -20.33 -18.35 -12.32
CA TYR A 76 -20.68 -16.95 -12.55
C TYR A 76 -19.56 -16.23 -13.29
N SER A 77 -19.90 -15.25 -14.08
CA SER A 77 -18.91 -14.32 -14.66
C SER A 77 -18.11 -13.63 -13.56
N ALA A 78 -16.91 -13.18 -13.89
CA ALA A 78 -16.11 -12.46 -12.94
C ALA A 78 -16.88 -11.26 -12.33
N THR A 79 -16.73 -11.09 -11.03
CA THR A 79 -17.25 -9.89 -10.34
C THR A 79 -16.63 -8.63 -10.95
N GLU A 80 -17.27 -7.48 -10.77
CA GLU A 80 -16.80 -6.20 -11.30
C GLU A 80 -15.32 -5.93 -10.94
N ASN A 81 -14.64 -5.15 -11.78
CA ASN A 81 -13.29 -4.67 -11.50
C ASN A 81 -13.34 -3.57 -10.42
N LYS A 82 -12.25 -3.43 -9.68
CA LYS A 82 -12.06 -2.24 -8.84
C LYS A 82 -12.02 -0.99 -9.70
N ASN A 83 -12.58 0.10 -9.18
CA ASN A 83 -12.49 1.39 -9.83
C ASN A 83 -11.04 1.88 -9.85
N SER A 84 -10.61 2.47 -10.96
CA SER A 84 -9.31 3.08 -11.08
C SER A 84 -9.18 4.26 -10.13
N ASN A 85 -8.01 4.37 -9.50
CA ASN A 85 -7.60 5.54 -8.73
C ASN A 85 -6.55 6.33 -9.52
N GLU A 86 -6.31 7.59 -9.16
CA GLU A 86 -5.36 8.48 -9.85
C GLU A 86 -4.83 9.55 -8.90
N PHE A 87 -3.61 10.02 -9.15
CA PHE A 87 -3.13 11.25 -8.53
C PHE A 87 -3.71 12.46 -9.28
N THR A 88 -4.53 13.25 -8.59
CA THR A 88 -5.09 14.51 -9.14
C THR A 88 -4.09 15.67 -9.01
N GLN A 89 -3.11 15.54 -8.11
CA GLN A 89 -1.93 16.38 -8.04
C GLN A 89 -0.70 15.47 -7.92
N PRO A 90 0.30 15.60 -8.81
CA PRO A 90 1.50 14.77 -8.77
C PRO A 90 2.30 15.01 -7.50
N LEU A 91 3.14 14.03 -7.15
CA LEU A 91 4.09 14.15 -6.05
C LEU A 91 5.09 15.27 -6.33
N ALA A 92 5.30 16.11 -5.33
CA ALA A 92 6.32 17.15 -5.33
C ALA A 92 6.92 17.30 -3.93
N ILE A 93 8.19 17.67 -3.86
CA ILE A 93 8.91 18.02 -2.64
C ILE A 93 9.95 19.08 -2.96
N THR A 94 10.21 19.97 -2.01
CA THR A 94 11.35 20.90 -2.06
C THR A 94 12.41 20.43 -1.08
N GLY A 95 13.66 20.41 -1.48
CA GLY A 95 14.78 20.11 -0.59
C GLY A 95 14.95 21.18 0.50
N TRP A 96 15.81 20.90 1.49
CA TRP A 96 16.13 21.80 2.60
C TRP A 96 17.61 21.71 2.98
N THR A 97 18.06 22.53 3.92
CA THR A 97 19.44 22.49 4.42
C THR A 97 19.52 21.60 5.66
N TYR A 98 20.61 20.86 5.78
CA TYR A 98 20.90 20.07 6.99
C TYR A 98 20.72 20.91 8.27
N GLY A 99 19.97 20.36 9.23
CA GLY A 99 19.66 21.04 10.50
C GLY A 99 18.40 21.92 10.45
N GLU A 100 17.81 22.16 9.27
CA GLU A 100 16.50 22.81 9.16
C GLU A 100 15.36 21.79 9.32
N THR A 101 14.15 22.32 9.50
CA THR A 101 12.95 21.47 9.51
C THR A 101 12.73 20.86 8.12
N ALA A 102 12.54 19.54 8.08
CA ALA A 102 12.25 18.83 6.84
C ALA A 102 10.97 19.36 6.16
N ASN A 103 11.05 19.57 4.85
CA ASN A 103 9.87 19.90 4.06
C ASN A 103 8.99 18.67 3.87
N THR A 104 7.68 18.86 3.92
CA THR A 104 6.70 17.79 3.71
C THR A 104 6.42 17.62 2.22
N PRO A 105 6.46 16.39 1.68
CA PRO A 105 6.02 16.12 0.33
C PRO A 105 4.53 16.46 0.15
N THR A 106 4.14 16.82 -1.06
CA THR A 106 2.75 17.08 -1.42
C THR A 106 2.32 16.22 -2.60
N ALA A 107 1.15 15.63 -2.49
CA ALA A 107 0.45 14.94 -3.58
C ALA A 107 -1.03 14.90 -3.24
N VAL A 108 -1.90 14.72 -4.23
CA VAL A 108 -3.33 14.51 -4.00
C VAL A 108 -3.79 13.31 -4.80
N ALA A 109 -4.34 12.32 -4.12
CA ALA A 109 -5.02 11.19 -4.75
C ALA A 109 -6.54 11.44 -4.76
N LYS A 110 -7.23 10.92 -5.77
CA LYS A 110 -8.69 11.03 -5.86
C LYS A 110 -9.39 10.28 -4.75
N TYR A 111 -8.82 9.14 -4.33
CA TYR A 111 -9.35 8.30 -3.26
C TYR A 111 -8.21 7.77 -2.38
N GLY A 112 -8.50 7.61 -1.09
CA GLY A 112 -7.57 7.03 -0.12
C GLY A 112 -6.59 8.03 0.49
N THR A 113 -5.79 7.54 1.43
CA THR A 113 -4.79 8.33 2.16
C THR A 113 -3.42 8.07 1.58
N ILE A 114 -2.66 9.14 1.34
CA ILE A 114 -1.30 9.05 0.82
C ILE A 114 -0.34 8.77 1.97
N LYS A 115 0.59 7.84 1.75
CA LYS A 115 1.79 7.60 2.56
C LYS A 115 3.01 8.01 1.75
N TYR A 116 4.01 8.58 2.41
CA TYR A 116 5.29 8.93 1.81
C TYR A 116 6.38 8.03 2.34
N THR A 117 7.24 7.57 1.44
CA THR A 117 8.40 6.76 1.79
C THR A 117 9.64 7.28 1.09
N TYR A 118 10.82 7.10 1.71
CA TYR A 118 12.08 7.71 1.30
C TYR A 118 13.16 6.64 1.07
N SER A 119 14.07 6.94 0.13
CA SER A 119 15.24 6.12 -0.16
C SER A 119 16.44 7.00 -0.51
N ASN A 120 17.65 6.48 -0.40
CA ASN A 120 18.89 7.12 -0.85
C ASN A 120 19.23 6.81 -2.32
N THR A 121 18.45 5.95 -2.98
CA THR A 121 18.57 5.65 -4.43
C THR A 121 17.19 5.52 -5.05
N ALA A 122 17.06 5.85 -6.33
CA ALA A 122 15.78 5.82 -7.04
C ALA A 122 15.11 4.42 -7.04
N ASP A 123 15.92 3.36 -7.19
CA ASP A 123 15.47 1.97 -7.25
C ASP A 123 15.74 1.20 -5.94
N GLY A 124 15.99 1.92 -4.83
CA GLY A 124 16.33 1.33 -3.55
C GLY A 124 15.13 0.86 -2.72
N THR A 125 15.43 0.44 -1.51
CA THR A 125 14.38 0.16 -0.51
C THR A 125 13.88 1.46 0.08
N TYR A 126 12.57 1.65 0.05
CA TYR A 126 11.89 2.82 0.60
C TYR A 126 11.38 2.55 2.02
N THR A 127 11.55 3.52 2.92
CA THR A 127 11.07 3.48 4.31
C THR A 127 10.29 4.75 4.64
N GLU A 128 9.49 4.74 5.70
CA GLU A 128 8.74 5.91 6.17
C GLU A 128 9.64 6.92 6.92
N GLU A 129 10.91 6.55 7.20
CA GLU A 129 11.84 7.41 7.92
C GLU A 129 12.30 8.57 7.02
N VAL A 130 12.04 9.80 7.47
CA VAL A 130 12.49 11.02 6.78
C VAL A 130 14.00 11.17 6.94
N PRO A 131 14.77 11.31 5.83
CA PRO A 131 16.21 11.47 5.93
C PRO A 131 16.58 12.80 6.60
N THR A 132 17.64 12.76 7.40
CA THR A 132 18.12 13.92 8.18
C THR A 132 19.51 14.41 7.77
N ASN A 133 20.33 13.55 7.16
CA ASN A 133 21.69 13.92 6.75
C ASN A 133 21.71 14.62 5.40
N ALA A 134 22.70 15.47 5.15
CA ALA A 134 22.92 16.06 3.84
C ALA A 134 23.19 14.97 2.77
N GLY A 135 22.55 15.08 1.61
CA GLY A 135 22.64 14.09 0.57
C GLY A 135 21.49 14.18 -0.43
N THR A 136 21.57 13.42 -1.51
CA THR A 136 20.49 13.25 -2.49
C THR A 136 19.61 12.08 -2.05
N TYR A 137 18.30 12.28 -2.08
CA TYR A 137 17.29 11.32 -1.68
C TYR A 137 16.14 11.30 -2.67
N TYR A 138 15.32 10.27 -2.54
CA TYR A 138 14.14 10.05 -3.36
C TYR A 138 12.93 9.81 -2.47
N VAL A 139 11.79 10.33 -2.88
CA VAL A 139 10.51 10.10 -2.20
C VAL A 139 9.52 9.47 -3.17
N LYS A 140 8.67 8.59 -2.67
CA LYS A 140 7.49 8.06 -3.35
C LYS A 140 6.24 8.32 -2.54
N ALA A 141 5.13 8.48 -3.24
CA ALA A 141 3.80 8.54 -2.67
C ALA A 141 3.05 7.26 -3.01
N THR A 142 2.45 6.63 -2.02
CA THR A 142 1.64 5.42 -2.19
C THR A 142 0.25 5.61 -1.60
N VAL A 143 -0.74 4.97 -2.21
CA VAL A 143 -2.09 4.81 -1.65
C VAL A 143 -2.40 3.33 -1.63
N GLU A 144 -2.76 2.82 -0.48
CA GLU A 144 -3.12 1.41 -0.35
C GLU A 144 -4.40 1.09 -1.13
N GLU A 145 -4.40 -0.09 -1.74
CA GLU A 145 -5.58 -0.63 -2.39
C GLU A 145 -6.70 -0.87 -1.36
N THR A 146 -7.93 -0.63 -1.75
CA THR A 146 -9.13 -0.89 -0.94
C THR A 146 -10.02 -1.92 -1.65
N ASP A 147 -11.12 -2.32 -1.02
CA ASP A 147 -12.12 -3.19 -1.65
C ASP A 147 -12.71 -2.57 -2.93
N LYS A 148 -12.73 -1.26 -3.04
CA LYS A 148 -13.45 -0.53 -4.10
C LYS A 148 -12.53 0.13 -5.12
N TYR A 149 -11.31 0.50 -4.74
CA TYR A 149 -10.37 1.27 -5.57
C TYR A 149 -9.02 0.60 -5.64
N THR A 150 -8.35 0.72 -6.79
CA THR A 150 -6.97 0.29 -6.97
C THR A 150 -6.03 1.16 -6.16
N GLY A 151 -4.92 0.57 -5.68
CA GLY A 151 -3.83 1.33 -5.08
C GLY A 151 -3.10 2.20 -6.10
N LEU A 152 -2.27 3.11 -5.61
CA LEU A 152 -1.40 3.97 -6.41
C LEU A 152 0.03 3.93 -5.88
N GLU A 153 0.98 4.06 -6.78
CA GLU A 153 2.38 4.37 -6.49
C GLU A 153 2.86 5.42 -7.49
N SER A 154 3.54 6.46 -7.01
CA SER A 154 4.13 7.48 -7.86
C SER A 154 5.49 7.06 -8.38
N ASP A 155 5.96 7.70 -9.44
CA ASP A 155 7.39 7.72 -9.74
C ASP A 155 8.17 8.30 -8.55
N ALA A 156 9.46 7.94 -8.47
CA ALA A 156 10.37 8.50 -7.48
C ALA A 156 10.71 9.95 -7.83
N VAL A 157 10.56 10.85 -6.86
CA VAL A 157 10.95 12.26 -6.99
C VAL A 157 12.22 12.52 -6.21
N GLU A 158 13.26 12.99 -6.91
CA GLU A 158 14.54 13.35 -6.30
C GLU A 158 14.44 14.68 -5.54
N PHE A 159 15.13 14.75 -4.39
CA PHE A 159 15.35 15.99 -3.66
C PHE A 159 16.71 15.99 -2.97
N LEU A 160 17.19 17.19 -2.63
CA LEU A 160 18.49 17.41 -2.01
C LEU A 160 18.30 17.94 -0.57
N ILE A 161 18.97 17.31 0.39
CA ILE A 161 19.27 17.94 1.66
C ILE A 161 20.67 18.55 1.52
N GLY A 162 20.72 19.89 1.42
CA GLY A 162 21.95 20.64 1.23
C GLY A 162 22.82 20.61 2.49
N LYS A 163 24.14 20.72 2.31
CA LYS A 163 25.05 20.88 3.47
C LYS A 163 24.85 22.25 4.11
N LYS A 164 24.92 22.32 5.43
CA LYS A 164 24.93 23.57 6.18
C LYS A 164 26.29 24.26 6.00
N ILE A 165 26.26 25.54 5.69
CA ILE A 165 27.49 26.34 5.56
C ILE A 165 27.98 26.73 6.94
N LEU A 166 29.25 26.41 7.25
CA LEU A 166 29.92 26.86 8.46
C LEU A 166 30.38 28.32 8.29
N THR A 167 30.17 29.11 9.31
CA THR A 167 30.55 30.52 9.39
C THR A 167 31.56 30.73 10.49
N ASN A 168 32.07 31.94 10.66
CA ASN A 168 32.96 32.29 11.76
C ASN A 168 32.35 32.04 13.16
N ASP A 169 31.01 32.10 13.25
CA ASP A 169 30.30 31.85 14.52
C ASP A 169 30.34 30.37 14.94
N ASN A 170 30.66 29.47 14.02
CA ASN A 170 30.86 28.05 14.31
C ASN A 170 32.25 27.75 14.88
N ILE A 171 33.20 28.72 14.81
CA ILE A 171 34.58 28.56 15.31
C ILE A 171 34.69 29.16 16.69
N THR A 172 35.06 28.34 17.68
CA THR A 172 35.29 28.84 19.04
C THR A 172 36.45 29.84 19.02
N LYS A 173 36.22 31.04 19.57
CA LYS A 173 37.25 32.08 19.64
C LYS A 173 38.47 31.57 20.40
N ILE A 174 39.61 31.60 19.76
CA ILE A 174 40.88 31.31 20.41
C ILE A 174 41.23 32.47 21.32
N ALA A 175 41.47 32.16 22.60
CA ALA A 175 41.94 33.20 23.57
C ALA A 175 43.33 33.71 23.22
N ASP A 176 43.64 34.96 23.61
CA ASP A 176 44.94 35.53 23.40
C ASP A 176 46.03 34.66 24.02
N GLN A 177 47.07 34.43 23.27
CA GLN A 177 48.23 33.60 23.67
C GLN A 177 49.43 34.47 24.01
N THR A 178 50.16 34.12 25.05
CA THR A 178 51.41 34.77 25.38
C THR A 178 52.56 33.93 24.81
N TYR A 179 53.45 34.54 24.05
CA TYR A 179 54.62 33.86 23.50
C TYR A 179 55.57 33.42 24.65
N THR A 180 55.88 32.14 24.68
CA THR A 180 56.71 31.50 25.73
C THR A 180 58.09 31.07 25.25
N GLY A 181 58.42 31.35 23.97
CA GLY A 181 59.64 30.85 23.31
C GLY A 181 59.46 29.54 22.58
N GLU A 182 58.32 28.91 22.73
CA GLU A 182 57.96 27.64 22.08
C GLU A 182 56.82 27.81 21.07
N GLU A 183 56.62 26.80 20.24
CA GLU A 183 55.50 26.79 19.25
C GLU A 183 54.15 26.78 19.99
N ILE A 184 53.27 27.72 19.63
CA ILE A 184 51.91 27.81 20.15
C ILE A 184 50.96 27.07 19.23
N LYS A 185 50.29 26.00 19.71
CA LYS A 185 49.30 25.18 18.99
C LYS A 185 47.96 25.26 19.69
N PRO A 186 47.16 26.31 19.46
CA PRO A 186 45.83 26.37 20.04
C PRO A 186 44.93 25.25 19.50
N VAL A 187 44.10 24.70 20.35
CA VAL A 187 43.04 23.77 19.92
C VAL A 187 41.91 24.59 19.30
N ILE A 188 41.60 24.29 18.06
CA ILE A 188 40.48 24.88 17.37
C ILE A 188 39.27 23.94 17.52
N GLU A 189 38.18 24.45 18.02
CA GLU A 189 36.93 23.73 18.16
C GLU A 189 35.89 24.34 17.21
N VAL A 190 35.29 23.51 16.35
CA VAL A 190 34.23 23.90 15.44
C VAL A 190 32.93 23.32 15.98
N LYS A 191 31.87 24.16 16.08
CA LYS A 191 30.58 23.76 16.65
C LYS A 191 29.43 24.13 15.75
N ASP A 192 28.39 23.29 15.79
CA ASP A 192 27.06 23.63 15.28
C ASP A 192 26.08 23.58 16.47
N GLY A 193 25.75 24.73 17.01
CA GLY A 193 25.09 24.82 18.32
C GLY A 193 25.93 24.17 19.41
N ASP A 194 25.39 23.20 20.11
CA ASP A 194 26.06 22.43 21.16
C ASP A 194 26.90 21.25 20.64
N LYS A 195 26.75 20.87 19.34
CA LYS A 195 27.48 19.76 18.73
C LYS A 195 28.89 20.19 18.34
N ILE A 196 29.92 19.54 18.88
CA ILE A 196 31.30 19.66 18.41
C ILE A 196 31.43 18.86 17.12
N LEU A 197 31.93 19.51 16.07
CA LEU A 197 32.18 18.91 14.78
C LEU A 197 33.57 18.31 14.67
N VAL A 198 33.69 17.19 13.98
CA VAL A 198 34.92 16.43 13.80
C VAL A 198 35.46 16.66 12.39
N LEU A 199 36.74 17.05 12.30
CA LEU A 199 37.47 17.20 11.03
C LEU A 199 37.46 15.88 10.25
N ASP A 200 37.32 15.97 8.92
CA ASP A 200 37.21 14.85 7.96
C ASP A 200 35.98 13.96 8.14
N THR A 201 35.08 14.30 9.08
CA THR A 201 33.82 13.60 9.30
C THR A 201 32.63 14.54 9.09
N ASP A 202 32.62 15.68 9.76
CA ASP A 202 31.52 16.66 9.71
C ASP A 202 31.84 17.86 8.81
N TYR A 203 33.12 18.16 8.54
CA TYR A 203 33.62 19.27 7.70
C TYR A 203 34.97 19.00 7.08
#